data_3fecada3e08f6cc76fb2ddaca88e1a98
#
_entry.id   3fecada3e08f6cc76fb2ddaca88e1a98
#
_cell.length_a   1.000
_cell.length_b   1.000
_cell.length_c   1.000
_cell.angle_alpha   90.00
_cell.angle_beta   90.00
_cell.angle_gamma   90.00
#
_symmetry.space_group_name_H-M   'P 1'
#
loop_
_entity.id
_entity.type
_entity.pdbx_description
1 polymer ?
#
loop_
_entity_poly.entity_id
_entity_poly.type
_entity_poly.pdbx_seq_one_letter_code
_entity_poly.pdbx_strand_id
1 'polypeptide(L)'
;MQTSQTSLQYDHYQGAVYPLDLHADPNHGQFRKTHIKSLVNLCAEYIVRDASFTREAVQHIPYHLSVALMQAALLDNRDRSMETLISHWPLNSLTLKKLAPSLFTSVVPLYNSTYLTDIVRQSLRYTTCLSHTFLECLKKRTPTKLKYLDMTGFPTAEVILFYLATHCMLAHNEARQTVMVNMYNRVVNLLPDQTQSNESSPQLMTADTTIPDSSFTVKMDAFVTSDQTHAELCKALKVSGFQDSKLKIVLEKLDATCLGEQKLQILLQQINPKFLQGLRLKYNALSCEDFCKLSPVLERFDRLTALDLSCNNIRHKDSCDSLAHLLSFLPHLIRLDLSNNRVKTRLRQVLSNMTSTLQYLRLVACGLALTDVAYLSVSHHISGLQELDLSENNLQPAAANLSKLLKGCKSTLHTLEMEDCKLRDDTMEMVAGNLASMETLMYMNLSDNSLSLSVHEFVMEAVVGLPSIQAYRLSFSKDCYSADIPDYQQVMRKDFCVGQMYRVMRNVRGEATLPHLIFVELERLDYVE
;
A
#
# COMPACT_ATOMS: atom_id res chain seq x y z
N MET A 1 12.17 -6.76 -17.70
CA MET A 1 10.80 -6.23 -17.59
C MET A 1 10.00 -6.73 -16.38
N GLN A 2 10.15 -7.98 -15.92
CA GLN A 2 9.45 -8.46 -14.70
C GLN A 2 9.97 -7.86 -13.39
N THR A 3 11.26 -7.52 -13.31
CA THR A 3 11.87 -6.89 -12.13
C THR A 3 11.43 -5.44 -11.90
N SER A 4 11.13 -4.69 -12.96
CA SER A 4 10.65 -3.30 -12.83
C SER A 4 9.18 -3.20 -12.40
N GLN A 5 8.34 -4.17 -12.79
CA GLN A 5 6.93 -4.20 -12.36
C GLN A 5 6.79 -4.57 -10.86
N THR A 6 7.65 -5.47 -10.37
CA THR A 6 7.66 -5.84 -8.94
C THR A 6 8.14 -4.70 -8.04
N SER A 7 9.11 -3.89 -8.47
CA SER A 7 9.56 -2.73 -7.69
C SER A 7 8.51 -1.62 -7.64
N LEU A 8 7.83 -1.32 -8.75
CA LEU A 8 6.72 -0.34 -8.78
C LEU A 8 5.53 -0.80 -7.93
N GLN A 9 5.24 -2.10 -7.89
CA GLN A 9 4.19 -2.67 -7.03
C GLN A 9 4.59 -2.68 -5.55
N TYR A 10 5.87 -2.80 -5.25
CA TYR A 10 6.40 -2.68 -3.90
C TYR A 10 6.18 -1.28 -3.32
N ASP A 11 6.49 -0.23 -4.10
CA ASP A 11 6.22 1.16 -3.75
C ASP A 11 4.73 1.44 -3.48
N HIS A 12 3.84 0.64 -4.07
CA HIS A 12 2.40 0.75 -3.92
C HIS A 12 1.94 0.56 -2.46
N TYR A 13 2.59 -0.32 -1.68
CA TYR A 13 2.29 -0.52 -0.27
C TYR A 13 2.94 0.48 0.68
N GLN A 14 3.98 1.18 0.25
CA GLN A 14 4.67 2.17 1.08
C GLN A 14 4.04 3.57 1.02
N GLY A 15 3.06 3.79 0.15
CA GLY A 15 2.44 5.11 -0.03
C GLY A 15 1.29 5.40 0.93
N ALA A 16 0.89 6.67 0.95
CA ALA A 16 -0.26 7.16 1.73
C ALA A 16 -1.58 6.43 1.42
N VAL A 17 -1.71 5.88 0.19
CA VAL A 17 -2.95 5.27 -0.31
C VAL A 17 -3.21 3.89 0.28
N TYR A 18 -2.15 3.14 0.63
CA TYR A 18 -2.25 1.88 1.36
C TYR A 18 -1.61 2.04 2.73
N PRO A 19 -2.29 2.72 3.66
CA PRO A 19 -1.86 2.67 5.03
C PRO A 19 -1.97 1.22 5.46
N LEU A 20 -0.86 0.66 5.82
CA LEU A 20 -0.85 -0.55 6.60
C LEU A 20 -1.53 -0.15 7.91
N ASP A 21 -2.64 -0.79 8.25
CA ASP A 21 -3.36 -0.52 9.51
C ASP A 21 -2.42 -0.82 10.69
N LEU A 22 -1.54 0.15 10.99
CA LEU A 22 -0.61 0.09 12.11
C LEU A 22 -1.34 0.03 13.46
N HIS A 23 -2.64 0.32 13.43
CA HIS A 23 -3.50 0.40 14.62
C HIS A 23 -4.34 -0.85 14.87
N ALA A 24 -4.16 -1.92 14.10
CA ALA A 24 -4.85 -3.16 14.35
C ALA A 24 -4.31 -3.79 15.64
N ASP A 25 -5.02 -3.52 16.73
CA ASP A 25 -4.94 -4.14 18.05
C ASP A 25 -3.54 -4.19 18.70
N PRO A 26 -3.26 -3.35 19.73
CA PRO A 26 -2.01 -3.37 20.48
C PRO A 26 -1.69 -4.72 21.14
N ASN A 27 -2.63 -5.65 21.20
CA ASN A 27 -2.42 -7.00 21.72
C ASN A 27 -1.87 -7.98 20.68
N HIS A 28 -1.74 -7.61 19.39
CA HIS A 28 -1.24 -8.48 18.32
C HIS A 28 0.28 -8.42 18.10
N GLY A 29 1.02 -7.64 18.88
CA GLY A 29 2.50 -7.62 18.88
C GLY A 29 3.17 -8.90 19.42
N GLN A 30 2.42 -9.98 19.62
CA GLN A 30 3.00 -11.28 19.89
C GLN A 30 3.45 -11.88 18.55
N PHE A 31 4.79 -12.04 18.41
CA PHE A 31 5.41 -12.95 17.44
C PHE A 31 4.46 -14.11 17.11
N ARG A 32 4.37 -14.49 15.82
CA ARG A 32 3.69 -15.73 15.41
C ARG A 32 4.02 -16.84 16.41
N LYS A 33 3.25 -16.93 17.48
CA LYS A 33 3.02 -18.22 18.09
C LYS A 33 2.58 -19.05 16.91
N THR A 34 3.28 -20.11 16.62
CA THR A 34 2.83 -21.15 15.70
C THR A 34 1.39 -21.44 16.10
N HIS A 35 0.43 -20.74 15.48
CA HIS A 35 -0.97 -20.92 15.82
C HIS A 35 -1.28 -22.36 15.43
N ILE A 36 -1.49 -23.19 16.43
CA ILE A 36 -2.04 -24.52 16.22
C ILE A 36 -3.34 -24.29 15.43
N LYS A 37 -3.37 -24.78 14.19
CA LYS A 37 -4.54 -24.63 13.33
C LYS A 37 -5.76 -25.21 14.05
N SER A 38 -6.86 -24.47 14.03
CA SER A 38 -8.11 -24.98 14.59
C SER A 38 -8.55 -26.24 13.83
N LEU A 39 -9.30 -27.12 14.50
CA LEU A 39 -9.86 -28.30 13.83
C LEU A 39 -10.69 -27.91 12.59
N VAL A 40 -11.42 -26.80 12.66
CA VAL A 40 -12.17 -26.25 11.52
C VAL A 40 -11.26 -25.96 10.34
N ASN A 41 -10.10 -25.34 10.56
CA ASN A 41 -9.16 -25.03 9.49
C ASN A 41 -8.54 -26.30 8.90
N LEU A 42 -8.18 -27.28 9.73
CA LEU A 42 -7.64 -28.57 9.26
C LEU A 42 -8.67 -29.34 8.42
N CYS A 43 -9.92 -29.39 8.87
CA CYS A 43 -11.01 -30.00 8.11
C CYS A 43 -11.26 -29.24 6.79
N ALA A 44 -11.25 -27.90 6.81
CA ALA A 44 -11.43 -27.10 5.61
C ALA A 44 -10.32 -27.37 4.57
N GLU A 45 -9.05 -27.39 5.00
CA GLU A 45 -7.91 -27.74 4.13
C GLU A 45 -8.02 -29.13 3.53
N TYR A 46 -8.53 -30.10 4.29
CA TYR A 46 -8.75 -31.45 3.78
C TYR A 46 -9.86 -31.48 2.73
N ILE A 47 -11.01 -30.85 3.02
CA ILE A 47 -12.19 -30.81 2.14
C ILE A 47 -11.87 -30.16 0.79
N VAL A 48 -11.13 -29.05 0.78
CA VAL A 48 -10.87 -28.30 -0.46
C VAL A 48 -9.82 -28.92 -1.38
N ARG A 49 -9.14 -29.99 -0.94
CA ARG A 49 -8.18 -30.73 -1.79
C ARG A 49 -8.84 -31.37 -3.01
N ASP A 50 -10.10 -31.75 -2.87
CA ASP A 50 -10.89 -32.36 -3.92
C ASP A 50 -12.18 -31.58 -4.17
N ALA A 51 -12.43 -31.20 -5.44
CA ALA A 51 -13.60 -30.42 -5.82
C ALA A 51 -14.92 -31.19 -5.71
N SER A 52 -14.89 -32.52 -5.89
CA SER A 52 -16.08 -33.36 -5.72
C SER A 52 -16.47 -33.45 -4.26
N PHE A 53 -15.49 -33.65 -3.39
CA PHE A 53 -15.68 -33.63 -1.95
C PHE A 53 -16.12 -32.28 -1.42
N THR A 54 -15.54 -31.20 -1.98
CA THR A 54 -16.00 -29.82 -1.68
C THR A 54 -17.47 -29.63 -2.04
N ARG A 55 -17.92 -30.15 -3.20
CA ARG A 55 -19.31 -30.05 -3.67
C ARG A 55 -20.28 -30.78 -2.76
N GLU A 56 -19.90 -31.95 -2.30
CA GLU A 56 -20.70 -32.72 -1.33
C GLU A 56 -20.77 -32.00 0.01
N ALA A 57 -19.63 -31.55 0.54
CA ALA A 57 -19.54 -30.88 1.82
C ALA A 57 -20.41 -29.63 1.88
N VAL A 58 -20.38 -28.79 0.83
CA VAL A 58 -21.13 -27.50 0.79
C VAL A 58 -22.64 -27.69 0.92
N GLN A 59 -23.18 -28.87 0.54
CA GLN A 59 -24.61 -29.16 0.67
C GLN A 59 -25.04 -29.44 2.12
N HIS A 60 -24.09 -29.83 2.98
CA HIS A 60 -24.37 -30.32 4.35
C HIS A 60 -23.82 -29.41 5.45
N ILE A 61 -22.87 -28.52 5.15
CA ILE A 61 -22.27 -27.63 6.16
C ILE A 61 -23.10 -26.37 6.40
N PRO A 62 -23.09 -25.81 7.61
CA PRO A 62 -23.64 -24.51 7.90
C PRO A 62 -22.94 -23.40 7.09
N TYR A 63 -23.72 -22.43 6.62
CA TYR A 63 -23.25 -21.37 5.73
C TYR A 63 -22.00 -20.58 6.26
N HIS A 64 -21.88 -20.42 7.57
CA HIS A 64 -20.76 -19.69 8.18
C HIS A 64 -19.41 -20.41 8.01
N LEU A 65 -19.41 -21.72 7.78
CA LEU A 65 -18.21 -22.50 7.49
C LEU A 65 -17.73 -22.35 6.05
N SER A 66 -18.58 -21.83 5.14
CA SER A 66 -18.19 -21.53 3.75
C SER A 66 -17.00 -20.57 3.68
N VAL A 67 -16.88 -19.64 4.64
CA VAL A 67 -15.74 -18.73 4.74
C VAL A 67 -14.44 -19.48 5.02
N ALA A 68 -14.44 -20.44 5.93
CA ALA A 68 -13.25 -21.25 6.24
C ALA A 68 -12.82 -22.12 5.05
N LEU A 69 -13.80 -22.70 4.32
CA LEU A 69 -13.52 -23.46 3.09
C LEU A 69 -12.93 -22.55 2.01
N MET A 70 -13.51 -21.35 1.78
CA MET A 70 -13.00 -20.41 0.79
C MET A 70 -11.59 -19.91 1.17
N GLN A 71 -11.33 -19.65 2.45
CA GLN A 71 -10.00 -19.35 2.95
C GLN A 71 -8.99 -20.44 2.62
N ALA A 72 -9.31 -21.69 2.96
CA ALA A 72 -8.44 -22.82 2.70
C ALA A 72 -8.19 -23.03 1.20
N ALA A 73 -9.24 -22.91 0.37
CA ALA A 73 -9.13 -23.03 -1.08
C ALA A 73 -8.25 -21.93 -1.69
N LEU A 74 -8.37 -20.68 -1.20
CA LEU A 74 -7.59 -19.55 -1.64
C LEU A 74 -6.11 -19.67 -1.24
N LEU A 75 -5.85 -20.10 0.01
CA LEU A 75 -4.49 -20.30 0.52
C LEU A 75 -3.73 -21.40 -0.24
N ASP A 76 -4.42 -22.46 -0.61
CA ASP A 76 -3.87 -23.64 -1.29
C ASP A 76 -3.97 -23.59 -2.82
N ASN A 77 -4.50 -22.49 -3.41
CA ASN A 77 -4.76 -22.35 -4.86
C ASN A 77 -5.61 -23.49 -5.44
N ARG A 78 -6.75 -23.77 -4.82
CA ARG A 78 -7.67 -24.84 -5.25
C ARG A 78 -8.76 -24.27 -6.17
N ASP A 79 -8.41 -23.92 -7.42
CA ASP A 79 -9.31 -23.23 -8.37
C ASP A 79 -10.65 -23.94 -8.56
N ARG A 80 -10.65 -25.28 -8.77
CA ARG A 80 -11.89 -26.07 -8.95
C ARG A 80 -12.78 -26.07 -7.70
N SER A 81 -12.18 -26.12 -6.51
CA SER A 81 -12.92 -26.02 -5.25
C SER A 81 -13.46 -24.60 -5.03
N MET A 82 -12.71 -23.56 -5.41
CA MET A 82 -13.20 -22.17 -5.39
C MET A 82 -14.36 -21.96 -6.36
N GLU A 83 -14.31 -22.49 -7.58
CA GLU A 83 -15.47 -22.48 -8.51
C GLU A 83 -16.71 -23.08 -7.87
N THR A 84 -16.55 -24.25 -7.23
CA THR A 84 -17.64 -24.92 -6.51
C THR A 84 -18.18 -24.06 -5.38
N LEU A 85 -17.29 -23.44 -4.58
CA LEU A 85 -17.68 -22.55 -3.47
C LEU A 85 -18.37 -21.28 -3.95
N ILE A 86 -17.93 -20.66 -5.05
CA ILE A 86 -18.57 -19.47 -5.65
C ILE A 86 -19.97 -19.81 -6.14
N SER A 87 -20.15 -20.98 -6.79
CA SER A 87 -21.46 -21.41 -7.28
C SER A 87 -22.47 -21.65 -6.16
N HIS A 88 -22.00 -22.11 -5.01
CA HIS A 88 -22.85 -22.37 -3.83
C HIS A 88 -22.72 -21.29 -2.75
N TRP A 89 -22.12 -20.12 -3.09
CA TRP A 89 -21.91 -19.06 -2.12
C TRP A 89 -23.23 -18.60 -1.51
N PRO A 90 -23.36 -18.61 -0.19
CA PRO A 90 -24.66 -18.38 0.47
C PRO A 90 -25.12 -16.94 0.46
N LEU A 91 -24.17 -15.98 0.30
CA LEU A 91 -24.42 -14.54 0.37
C LEU A 91 -24.35 -13.89 -1.01
N ASN A 92 -24.87 -12.67 -1.13
CA ASN A 92 -24.76 -11.86 -2.33
C ASN A 92 -23.40 -11.14 -2.47
N SER A 93 -22.55 -11.17 -1.43
CA SER A 93 -21.23 -10.52 -1.42
C SER A 93 -20.14 -11.46 -0.92
N LEU A 94 -18.96 -11.28 -1.48
CA LEU A 94 -17.71 -11.93 -1.06
C LEU A 94 -16.64 -10.87 -0.90
N THR A 95 -16.05 -10.79 0.29
CA THR A 95 -15.03 -9.78 0.63
C THR A 95 -13.69 -10.46 0.91
N LEU A 96 -12.66 -10.11 0.14
CA LEU A 96 -11.33 -10.71 0.27
C LEU A 96 -10.70 -10.43 1.64
N LYS A 97 -10.95 -9.27 2.23
CA LYS A 97 -10.47 -8.93 3.59
C LYS A 97 -10.94 -9.94 4.66
N LYS A 98 -12.12 -10.52 4.50
CA LYS A 98 -12.62 -11.58 5.40
C LYS A 98 -11.93 -12.92 5.18
N LEU A 99 -11.41 -13.16 3.98
CA LEU A 99 -10.71 -14.40 3.62
C LEU A 99 -9.24 -14.38 4.01
N ALA A 100 -8.61 -13.21 4.03
CA ALA A 100 -7.19 -13.06 4.30
C ALA A 100 -6.92 -11.97 5.37
N PRO A 101 -7.50 -12.09 6.59
CA PRO A 101 -7.37 -11.05 7.61
C PRO A 101 -5.95 -10.92 8.15
N SER A 102 -5.14 -11.98 8.07
CA SER A 102 -3.83 -12.05 8.71
C SER A 102 -2.69 -11.39 7.92
N LEU A 103 -2.93 -10.91 6.69
CA LEU A 103 -1.86 -10.33 5.87
C LEU A 103 -1.34 -8.98 6.40
N PHE A 104 -2.15 -8.27 7.17
CA PHE A 104 -1.87 -6.88 7.57
C PHE A 104 -1.88 -6.66 9.10
N THR A 105 -1.68 -7.70 9.89
CA THR A 105 -1.87 -7.65 11.35
C THR A 105 -0.61 -7.38 12.18
N SER A 106 0.55 -7.15 11.56
CA SER A 106 1.80 -6.96 12.31
C SER A 106 2.57 -5.73 11.81
N VAL A 107 2.87 -4.81 12.72
CA VAL A 107 3.62 -3.58 12.42
C VAL A 107 5.08 -3.86 12.13
N VAL A 108 5.71 -4.69 12.94
CA VAL A 108 7.16 -4.96 12.87
C VAL A 108 7.60 -5.54 11.52
N PRO A 109 6.88 -6.47 10.91
CA PRO A 109 7.24 -7.00 9.60
C PRO A 109 7.16 -5.98 8.45
N LEU A 110 6.47 -4.86 8.64
CA LEU A 110 6.28 -3.85 7.59
C LEU A 110 7.55 -3.04 7.32
N TYR A 111 8.44 -2.99 8.27
CA TYR A 111 9.75 -2.34 8.13
C TYR A 111 10.82 -3.30 7.59
N ASN A 112 10.45 -4.58 7.40
CA ASN A 112 11.31 -5.56 6.76
C ASN A 112 10.95 -5.67 5.27
N SER A 113 11.85 -5.25 4.40
CA SER A 113 11.65 -5.24 2.94
C SER A 113 11.28 -6.62 2.37
N THR A 114 11.87 -7.69 2.88
CA THR A 114 11.58 -9.07 2.46
C THR A 114 10.16 -9.47 2.83
N TYR A 115 9.72 -9.15 4.02
CA TYR A 115 8.37 -9.46 4.48
C TYR A 115 7.31 -8.69 3.70
N LEU A 116 7.56 -7.40 3.43
CA LEU A 116 6.66 -6.56 2.63
C LEU A 116 6.54 -7.11 1.20
N THR A 117 7.64 -7.56 0.60
CA THR A 117 7.63 -8.23 -0.71
C THR A 117 6.76 -9.50 -0.70
N ASP A 118 6.80 -10.28 0.36
CA ASP A 118 5.98 -11.48 0.50
C ASP A 118 4.49 -11.15 0.67
N ILE A 119 4.14 -10.11 1.43
CA ILE A 119 2.77 -9.61 1.54
C ILE A 119 2.24 -9.17 0.16
N VAL A 120 3.03 -8.39 -0.58
CA VAL A 120 2.65 -7.94 -1.94
C VAL A 120 2.42 -9.15 -2.84
N ARG A 121 3.35 -10.10 -2.87
CA ARG A 121 3.26 -11.31 -3.67
C ARG A 121 2.01 -12.14 -3.32
N GLN A 122 1.73 -12.32 -2.04
CA GLN A 122 0.54 -13.04 -1.59
C GLN A 122 -0.75 -12.32 -1.96
N SER A 123 -0.80 -11.00 -1.77
CA SER A 123 -1.96 -10.18 -2.14
C SER A 123 -2.27 -10.26 -3.62
N LEU A 124 -1.25 -10.12 -4.47
CA LEU A 124 -1.38 -10.25 -5.92
C LEU A 124 -1.87 -11.65 -6.32
N ARG A 125 -1.38 -12.69 -5.66
CA ARG A 125 -1.83 -14.06 -5.87
C ARG A 125 -3.31 -14.23 -5.53
N TYR A 126 -3.77 -13.71 -4.39
CA TYR A 126 -5.15 -13.84 -3.96
C TYR A 126 -6.12 -13.08 -4.88
N THR A 127 -5.79 -11.84 -5.23
CA THR A 127 -6.63 -11.05 -6.16
C THR A 127 -6.68 -11.70 -7.54
N THR A 128 -5.56 -12.23 -8.03
CA THR A 128 -5.48 -12.93 -9.32
C THR A 128 -6.34 -14.19 -9.32
N CYS A 129 -6.15 -15.06 -8.34
CA CYS A 129 -6.84 -16.33 -8.23
C CYS A 129 -8.35 -16.13 -8.11
N LEU A 130 -8.77 -15.24 -7.21
CA LEU A 130 -10.19 -14.96 -6.98
C LEU A 130 -10.85 -14.30 -8.21
N SER A 131 -10.19 -13.35 -8.86
CA SER A 131 -10.71 -12.69 -10.06
C SER A 131 -10.84 -13.67 -11.22
N HIS A 132 -9.83 -14.50 -11.44
CA HIS A 132 -9.86 -15.51 -12.50
C HIS A 132 -11.00 -16.52 -12.28
N THR A 133 -11.08 -17.09 -11.09
CA THR A 133 -12.12 -18.07 -10.75
C THR A 133 -13.52 -17.45 -10.85
N PHE A 134 -13.69 -16.22 -10.40
CA PHE A 134 -14.97 -15.50 -10.53
C PHE A 134 -15.37 -15.30 -12.00
N LEU A 135 -14.44 -14.86 -12.86
CA LEU A 135 -14.70 -14.68 -14.28
C LEU A 135 -15.00 -16.01 -14.99
N GLU A 136 -14.33 -17.10 -14.63
CA GLU A 136 -14.63 -18.42 -15.15
C GLU A 136 -16.06 -18.88 -14.77
N CYS A 137 -16.49 -18.62 -13.53
CA CYS A 137 -17.87 -18.86 -13.13
C CYS A 137 -18.88 -18.06 -13.97
N LEU A 138 -18.58 -16.78 -14.24
CA LEU A 138 -19.44 -15.93 -15.10
C LEU A 138 -19.50 -16.45 -16.54
N LYS A 139 -18.36 -16.86 -17.14
CA LYS A 139 -18.30 -17.43 -18.48
C LYS A 139 -19.10 -18.72 -18.61
N LYS A 140 -18.99 -19.60 -17.62
CA LYS A 140 -19.70 -20.88 -17.56
C LYS A 140 -21.18 -20.71 -17.21
N ARG A 141 -21.67 -19.46 -17.01
CA ARG A 141 -23.03 -19.16 -16.53
C ARG A 141 -23.41 -19.95 -15.28
N THR A 142 -22.41 -20.23 -14.43
CA THR A 142 -22.63 -20.97 -13.20
C THR A 142 -23.63 -20.22 -12.31
N PRO A 143 -24.75 -20.80 -11.94
CA PRO A 143 -25.71 -20.12 -11.08
C PRO A 143 -25.06 -19.81 -9.73
N THR A 144 -25.15 -18.54 -9.32
CA THR A 144 -24.62 -18.08 -8.03
C THR A 144 -25.48 -16.97 -7.46
N LYS A 145 -25.57 -16.90 -6.13
CA LYS A 145 -26.18 -15.76 -5.42
C LYS A 145 -25.24 -14.57 -5.35
N LEU A 146 -23.95 -14.77 -5.59
CA LEU A 146 -22.92 -13.74 -5.52
C LEU A 146 -23.19 -12.66 -6.59
N LYS A 147 -23.26 -11.39 -6.14
CA LYS A 147 -23.40 -10.20 -6.99
C LYS A 147 -22.31 -9.17 -6.78
N TYR A 148 -21.64 -9.21 -5.62
CA TYR A 148 -20.61 -8.26 -5.23
C TYR A 148 -19.35 -8.99 -4.86
N LEU A 149 -18.26 -8.74 -5.58
CA LEU A 149 -16.92 -9.17 -5.23
C LEU A 149 -16.13 -7.94 -4.76
N ASP A 150 -15.71 -7.95 -3.49
CA ASP A 150 -14.95 -6.87 -2.86
C ASP A 150 -13.51 -7.33 -2.59
N MET A 151 -12.58 -6.77 -3.34
CA MET A 151 -11.14 -7.00 -3.24
C MET A 151 -10.38 -5.78 -2.72
N THR A 152 -11.08 -4.79 -2.17
CA THR A 152 -10.44 -3.57 -1.66
C THR A 152 -9.49 -3.84 -0.50
N GLY A 153 -8.42 -3.05 -0.41
CA GLY A 153 -7.32 -3.27 0.53
C GLY A 153 -6.23 -4.22 0.02
N PHE A 154 -6.44 -4.84 -1.15
CA PHE A 154 -5.46 -5.71 -1.79
C PHE A 154 -5.13 -5.17 -3.18
N PRO A 155 -3.86 -4.86 -3.48
CA PRO A 155 -3.50 -4.44 -4.82
C PRO A 155 -3.78 -5.55 -5.82
N THR A 156 -4.25 -5.14 -6.97
CA THR A 156 -4.54 -6.03 -8.08
C THR A 156 -3.47 -5.85 -9.15
N ALA A 157 -2.92 -6.95 -9.65
CA ALA A 157 -1.98 -6.90 -10.75
C ALA A 157 -2.61 -6.22 -11.98
N GLU A 158 -1.85 -5.37 -12.66
CA GLU A 158 -2.36 -4.61 -13.81
C GLU A 158 -2.95 -5.50 -14.90
N VAL A 159 -2.37 -6.69 -15.12
CA VAL A 159 -2.89 -7.68 -16.08
C VAL A 159 -4.30 -8.17 -15.71
N ILE A 160 -4.60 -8.30 -14.42
CA ILE A 160 -5.93 -8.70 -13.95
C ILE A 160 -6.94 -7.56 -14.13
N LEU A 161 -6.52 -6.33 -13.87
CA LEU A 161 -7.34 -5.15 -14.15
C LEU A 161 -7.69 -5.04 -15.63
N PHE A 162 -6.69 -5.22 -16.53
CA PHE A 162 -6.91 -5.26 -17.97
C PHE A 162 -7.89 -6.37 -18.37
N TYR A 163 -7.74 -7.55 -17.78
CA TYR A 163 -8.61 -8.70 -18.04
C TYR A 163 -10.06 -8.43 -17.58
N LEU A 164 -10.25 -7.90 -16.38
CA LEU A 164 -11.57 -7.50 -15.88
C LEU A 164 -12.20 -6.40 -16.73
N ALA A 165 -11.43 -5.39 -17.14
CA ALA A 165 -11.90 -4.31 -18.00
C ALA A 165 -12.34 -4.84 -19.38
N THR A 166 -11.56 -5.74 -19.98
CA THR A 166 -11.91 -6.39 -21.24
C THR A 166 -13.21 -7.19 -21.11
N HIS A 167 -13.39 -7.96 -20.02
CA HIS A 167 -14.63 -8.72 -19.78
C HIS A 167 -15.84 -7.82 -19.53
N CYS A 168 -15.65 -6.70 -18.85
CA CYS A 168 -16.71 -5.68 -18.71
C CYS A 168 -17.18 -5.18 -20.09
N MET A 169 -16.25 -4.89 -20.98
CA MET A 169 -16.56 -4.46 -22.36
C MET A 169 -17.21 -5.56 -23.19
N LEU A 170 -16.75 -6.80 -23.07
CA LEU A 170 -17.34 -7.94 -23.75
C LEU A 170 -18.77 -8.21 -23.28
N ALA A 171 -19.02 -8.08 -21.99
CA ALA A 171 -20.36 -8.26 -21.42
C ALA A 171 -21.40 -7.26 -21.93
N HIS A 172 -20.94 -6.09 -22.38
CA HIS A 172 -21.83 -5.02 -22.84
C HIS A 172 -21.98 -4.97 -24.38
N ASN A 173 -21.04 -5.56 -25.16
CA ASN A 173 -21.01 -5.45 -26.61
C ASN A 173 -20.95 -6.84 -27.29
N GLU A 174 -22.10 -7.34 -27.74
CA GLU A 174 -22.25 -8.65 -28.40
C GLU A 174 -21.42 -8.77 -29.68
N ALA A 175 -21.31 -7.71 -30.49
CA ALA A 175 -20.52 -7.72 -31.70
C ALA A 175 -19.02 -7.92 -31.38
N ARG A 176 -18.51 -7.31 -30.31
CA ARG A 176 -17.13 -7.50 -29.85
C ARG A 176 -16.91 -8.90 -29.28
N GLN A 177 -17.90 -9.50 -28.61
CA GLN A 177 -17.86 -10.91 -28.21
C GLN A 177 -17.68 -11.82 -29.40
N THR A 178 -18.48 -11.65 -30.44
CA THR A 178 -18.42 -12.47 -31.66
C THR A 178 -17.04 -12.38 -32.32
N VAL A 179 -16.47 -11.18 -32.42
CA VAL A 179 -15.12 -10.99 -33.00
C VAL A 179 -14.06 -11.70 -32.17
N MET A 180 -14.10 -11.56 -30.83
CA MET A 180 -13.11 -12.21 -29.93
C MET A 180 -13.21 -13.74 -29.97
N VAL A 181 -14.44 -14.29 -29.96
CA VAL A 181 -14.66 -15.74 -30.11
C VAL A 181 -14.11 -16.24 -31.44
N ASN A 182 -14.37 -15.54 -32.56
CA ASN A 182 -13.85 -15.90 -33.84
C ASN A 182 -12.32 -15.83 -33.92
N MET A 183 -11.70 -14.82 -33.29
CA MET A 183 -10.24 -14.72 -33.22
C MET A 183 -9.65 -15.87 -32.41
N TYR A 184 -10.22 -16.16 -31.23
CA TYR A 184 -9.79 -17.28 -30.38
C TYR A 184 -9.88 -18.61 -31.11
N ASN A 185 -11.01 -18.90 -31.75
CA ASN A 185 -11.20 -20.13 -32.54
C ASN A 185 -10.20 -20.25 -33.71
N ARG A 186 -9.84 -19.13 -34.35
CA ARG A 186 -8.79 -19.13 -35.36
C ARG A 186 -7.43 -19.49 -34.79
N VAL A 187 -7.07 -18.93 -33.65
CA VAL A 187 -5.78 -19.22 -32.98
C VAL A 187 -5.72 -20.69 -32.54
N VAL A 188 -6.78 -21.21 -31.94
CA VAL A 188 -6.85 -22.62 -31.50
C VAL A 188 -6.73 -23.56 -32.68
N ASN A 189 -7.38 -23.26 -33.81
CA ASN A 189 -7.31 -24.09 -35.02
C ASN A 189 -5.95 -24.01 -35.74
N LEU A 190 -5.09 -23.05 -35.38
CA LEU A 190 -3.72 -22.95 -35.93
C LEU A 190 -2.67 -23.67 -35.07
N LEU A 191 -3.04 -24.08 -33.83
CA LEU A 191 -2.15 -24.87 -33.01
C LEU A 191 -2.18 -26.33 -33.48
N PRO A 192 -1.04 -26.94 -33.86
CA PRO A 192 -1.01 -28.34 -34.25
C PRO A 192 -1.43 -29.19 -33.05
N ASP A 193 -2.22 -30.22 -33.31
CA ASP A 193 -2.67 -31.22 -32.33
C ASP A 193 -1.47 -31.79 -31.55
N GLN A 194 -1.17 -31.19 -30.42
CA GLN A 194 -0.27 -31.77 -29.44
C GLN A 194 -1.11 -32.55 -28.43
N THR A 195 -1.03 -33.88 -28.60
CA THR A 195 -1.40 -34.90 -27.64
C THR A 195 -2.90 -35.17 -27.43
N GLN A 196 -3.33 -36.24 -28.02
CA GLN A 196 -4.35 -37.11 -27.48
C GLN A 196 -3.93 -37.56 -26.06
N SER A 197 -4.23 -36.77 -25.05
CA SER A 197 -4.42 -37.25 -23.70
C SER A 197 -5.89 -37.02 -23.36
N ASN A 198 -6.57 -38.12 -23.19
CA ASN A 198 -7.96 -38.22 -22.73
C ASN A 198 -8.09 -37.52 -21.36
N GLU A 199 -8.40 -36.24 -21.37
CA GLU A 199 -9.12 -35.58 -20.27
C GLU A 199 -9.45 -34.14 -20.72
N SER A 200 -10.75 -33.93 -20.91
CA SER A 200 -11.40 -32.61 -21.14
C SER A 200 -10.79 -31.78 -22.28
N SER A 201 -11.27 -32.02 -23.50
CA SER A 201 -11.21 -31.04 -24.58
C SER A 201 -11.53 -29.65 -24.04
N PRO A 202 -10.74 -28.59 -24.35
CA PRO A 202 -11.14 -27.24 -24.04
C PRO A 202 -12.50 -27.03 -24.74
N GLN A 203 -13.55 -26.88 -23.93
CA GLN A 203 -14.87 -26.61 -24.50
C GLN A 203 -14.73 -25.38 -25.39
N LEU A 204 -14.94 -25.56 -26.68
CA LEU A 204 -15.00 -24.50 -27.68
C LEU A 204 -15.81 -23.36 -27.04
N MET A 205 -15.25 -22.17 -27.01
CA MET A 205 -16.03 -20.97 -26.68
C MET A 205 -17.15 -20.89 -27.72
N THR A 206 -18.32 -21.39 -27.39
CA THR A 206 -19.51 -21.24 -28.22
C THR A 206 -19.96 -19.77 -28.15
N ALA A 207 -20.65 -19.29 -29.17
CA ALA A 207 -21.19 -17.92 -29.26
C ALA A 207 -22.12 -17.55 -28.08
N ASP A 208 -22.35 -18.47 -27.18
CA ASP A 208 -23.24 -18.41 -26.02
C ASP A 208 -22.57 -17.93 -24.72
N THR A 209 -21.40 -17.27 -24.83
CA THR A 209 -20.63 -16.71 -23.68
C THR A 209 -21.22 -15.37 -23.18
N THR A 210 -22.51 -15.14 -23.32
CA THR A 210 -23.14 -13.97 -22.70
C THR A 210 -23.18 -14.13 -21.19
N ILE A 211 -22.69 -13.12 -20.47
CA ILE A 211 -22.81 -13.03 -19.00
C ILE A 211 -24.31 -13.07 -18.62
N PRO A 212 -24.69 -13.76 -17.55
CA PRO A 212 -26.09 -13.86 -17.12
C PRO A 212 -26.76 -12.48 -17.01
N ASP A 213 -28.08 -12.40 -17.14
CA ASP A 213 -28.86 -11.15 -17.06
C ASP A 213 -28.76 -10.43 -15.72
N SER A 214 -28.14 -11.01 -14.71
CA SER A 214 -27.85 -10.38 -13.43
C SER A 214 -26.64 -9.46 -13.51
N SER A 215 -26.77 -8.25 -12.96
CA SER A 215 -25.65 -7.32 -12.81
C SER A 215 -24.69 -7.78 -11.71
N PHE A 216 -23.40 -7.81 -12.03
CA PHE A 216 -22.31 -8.11 -11.09
C PHE A 216 -21.46 -6.86 -10.88
N THR A 217 -20.98 -6.68 -9.66
CA THR A 217 -20.08 -5.57 -9.32
C THR A 217 -18.78 -6.11 -8.71
N VAL A 218 -17.66 -5.74 -9.30
CA VAL A 218 -16.32 -5.96 -8.74
C VAL A 218 -15.83 -4.64 -8.19
N LYS A 219 -15.65 -4.58 -6.87
CA LYS A 219 -15.06 -3.45 -6.17
C LYS A 219 -13.60 -3.76 -5.89
N MET A 220 -12.68 -2.87 -6.26
CA MET A 220 -11.26 -3.17 -6.23
C MET A 220 -10.39 -1.92 -6.09
N ASP A 221 -9.13 -2.16 -5.78
CA ASP A 221 -8.07 -1.18 -5.88
C ASP A 221 -7.29 -1.41 -7.18
N ALA A 222 -7.10 -0.36 -7.97
CA ALA A 222 -6.53 -0.44 -9.31
C ALA A 222 -5.11 0.14 -9.35
N PHE A 223 -4.24 -0.51 -10.12
CA PHE A 223 -2.92 -0.03 -10.49
C PHE A 223 -2.80 0.06 -12.01
N VAL A 224 -2.41 1.21 -12.53
CA VAL A 224 -2.38 1.49 -13.98
C VAL A 224 -1.10 2.23 -14.34
N THR A 225 -0.30 1.62 -15.22
CA THR A 225 0.92 2.23 -15.77
C THR A 225 0.99 2.11 -17.30
N SER A 226 0.32 1.13 -17.89
CA SER A 226 0.38 0.88 -19.33
C SER A 226 -0.76 1.54 -20.09
N ASP A 227 -0.46 1.94 -21.34
CA ASP A 227 -1.42 2.56 -22.24
C ASP A 227 -2.59 1.64 -22.59
N GLN A 228 -2.31 0.35 -22.69
CA GLN A 228 -3.35 -0.65 -23.01
C GLN A 228 -4.36 -0.78 -21.87
N THR A 229 -3.89 -0.93 -20.65
CA THR A 229 -4.77 -1.02 -19.47
C THR A 229 -5.52 0.28 -19.26
N HIS A 230 -4.87 1.43 -19.40
CA HIS A 230 -5.51 2.74 -19.35
C HIS A 230 -6.68 2.83 -20.34
N ALA A 231 -6.44 2.51 -21.62
CA ALA A 231 -7.46 2.62 -22.66
C ALA A 231 -8.65 1.68 -22.43
N GLU A 232 -8.42 0.43 -22.02
CA GLU A 232 -9.50 -0.52 -21.72
C GLU A 232 -10.24 -0.16 -20.43
N LEU A 233 -9.53 0.28 -19.38
CA LEU A 233 -10.14 0.71 -18.13
C LEU A 233 -11.05 1.91 -18.33
N CYS A 234 -10.63 2.93 -19.08
CA CYS A 234 -11.47 4.10 -19.38
C CYS A 234 -12.79 3.70 -20.06
N LYS A 235 -12.74 2.76 -21.00
CA LYS A 235 -13.95 2.23 -21.67
C LYS A 235 -14.83 1.47 -20.67
N ALA A 236 -14.23 0.58 -19.87
CA ALA A 236 -14.94 -0.24 -18.89
C ALA A 236 -15.61 0.60 -17.80
N LEU A 237 -14.95 1.65 -17.30
CA LEU A 237 -15.52 2.57 -16.31
C LEU A 237 -16.69 3.35 -16.89
N LYS A 238 -16.60 3.80 -18.14
CA LYS A 238 -17.70 4.45 -18.84
C LYS A 238 -18.94 3.54 -18.95
N VAL A 239 -18.73 2.28 -19.34
CA VAL A 239 -19.77 1.26 -19.44
C VAL A 239 -20.34 0.91 -18.05
N SER A 240 -19.48 0.80 -17.04
CA SER A 240 -19.91 0.53 -15.66
C SER A 240 -20.85 1.59 -15.09
N GLY A 241 -20.85 2.80 -15.64
CA GLY A 241 -21.75 3.89 -15.29
C GLY A 241 -23.19 3.68 -15.77
N PHE A 242 -23.43 2.77 -16.73
CA PHE A 242 -24.78 2.51 -17.25
C PHE A 242 -25.58 1.59 -16.31
N GLN A 243 -26.90 1.80 -16.25
CA GLN A 243 -27.76 1.00 -15.36
C GLN A 243 -27.85 -0.47 -15.77
N ASP A 244 -27.83 -0.74 -17.06
CA ASP A 244 -27.97 -2.06 -17.71
C ASP A 244 -26.62 -2.82 -17.83
N SER A 245 -25.55 -2.27 -17.30
CA SER A 245 -24.25 -2.94 -17.34
C SER A 245 -24.27 -4.25 -16.54
N LYS A 246 -23.93 -5.35 -17.22
CA LYS A 246 -23.91 -6.71 -16.66
C LYS A 246 -22.71 -6.95 -15.73
N LEU A 247 -21.58 -6.31 -15.99
CA LEU A 247 -20.39 -6.34 -15.15
C LEU A 247 -19.92 -4.91 -14.91
N LYS A 248 -19.85 -4.50 -13.64
CA LYS A 248 -19.46 -3.16 -13.21
C LYS A 248 -18.14 -3.22 -12.46
N ILE A 249 -17.24 -2.30 -12.78
CA ILE A 249 -15.99 -2.08 -12.04
C ILE A 249 -16.16 -0.81 -11.22
N VAL A 250 -15.90 -0.91 -9.92
CA VAL A 250 -15.92 0.19 -8.97
C VAL A 250 -14.55 0.30 -8.32
N LEU A 251 -13.91 1.46 -8.42
CA LEU A 251 -12.61 1.72 -7.84
C LEU A 251 -12.77 2.41 -6.49
N GLU A 252 -12.15 1.85 -5.43
CA GLU A 252 -12.02 2.51 -4.14
C GLU A 252 -10.68 3.23 -4.03
N LYS A 253 -9.62 2.63 -4.56
CA LYS A 253 -8.31 3.25 -4.67
C LYS A 253 -7.77 3.13 -6.08
N LEU A 254 -7.06 4.15 -6.51
CA LEU A 254 -6.39 4.17 -7.80
C LEU A 254 -4.94 4.60 -7.62
N ASP A 255 -4.04 3.78 -8.14
CA ASP A 255 -2.65 4.15 -8.40
C ASP A 255 -2.46 4.31 -9.91
N ALA A 256 -2.28 5.55 -10.34
CA ALA A 256 -2.09 5.92 -11.76
C ALA A 256 -0.71 6.57 -11.92
N THR A 257 0.31 5.73 -12.00
CA THR A 257 1.73 6.12 -12.03
C THR A 257 2.25 6.16 -13.47
N CYS A 258 3.07 7.17 -13.81
CA CYS A 258 3.73 7.33 -15.13
C CYS A 258 2.78 7.48 -16.35
N LEU A 259 1.57 7.99 -16.17
CA LEU A 259 0.61 8.19 -17.27
C LEU A 259 0.72 9.57 -17.94
N GLY A 260 1.12 10.60 -17.20
CA GLY A 260 1.12 11.98 -17.64
C GLY A 260 -0.27 12.64 -17.58
N GLU A 261 -0.30 13.96 -17.72
CA GLU A 261 -1.49 14.79 -17.50
C GLU A 261 -2.70 14.38 -18.34
N GLN A 262 -2.53 14.24 -19.67
CA GLN A 262 -3.65 14.00 -20.58
C GLN A 262 -4.37 12.68 -20.29
N LYS A 263 -3.61 11.60 -20.05
CA LYS A 263 -4.19 10.30 -19.72
C LYS A 263 -4.84 10.29 -18.35
N LEU A 264 -4.23 10.98 -17.36
CA LEU A 264 -4.82 11.17 -16.05
C LEU A 264 -6.16 11.89 -16.14
N GLN A 265 -6.24 12.97 -16.91
CA GLN A 265 -7.48 13.73 -17.06
C GLN A 265 -8.60 12.86 -17.67
N ILE A 266 -8.29 12.09 -18.73
CA ILE A 266 -9.26 11.19 -19.36
C ILE A 266 -9.72 10.12 -18.36
N LEU A 267 -8.80 9.47 -17.64
CA LEU A 267 -9.12 8.41 -16.71
C LEU A 267 -9.97 8.92 -15.53
N LEU A 268 -9.53 10.00 -14.90
CA LEU A 268 -10.21 10.57 -13.73
C LEU A 268 -11.63 11.06 -14.05
N GLN A 269 -11.88 11.54 -15.28
CA GLN A 269 -13.21 11.92 -15.73
C GLN A 269 -14.20 10.74 -15.79
N GLN A 270 -13.71 9.51 -16.00
CA GLN A 270 -14.56 8.30 -16.06
C GLN A 270 -14.86 7.71 -14.67
N ILE A 271 -14.09 8.07 -13.64
CA ILE A 271 -14.25 7.53 -12.29
C ILE A 271 -15.43 8.20 -11.60
N ASN A 272 -16.25 7.37 -10.94
CA ASN A 272 -17.32 7.87 -10.08
C ASN A 272 -16.71 8.41 -8.76
N PRO A 273 -16.81 9.72 -8.49
CA PRO A 273 -16.16 10.33 -7.34
C PRO A 273 -16.71 9.84 -5.99
N LYS A 274 -17.92 9.28 -5.95
CA LYS A 274 -18.55 8.80 -4.71
C LYS A 274 -17.85 7.60 -4.07
N PHE A 275 -17.08 6.86 -4.83
CA PHE A 275 -16.47 5.62 -4.36
C PHE A 275 -14.96 5.73 -4.13
N LEU A 276 -14.29 6.67 -4.79
CA LEU A 276 -12.84 6.82 -4.70
C LEU A 276 -12.44 7.44 -3.35
N GLN A 277 -11.68 6.69 -2.55
CA GLN A 277 -11.18 7.11 -1.24
C GLN A 277 -9.66 7.32 -1.22
N GLY A 278 -8.94 6.66 -2.11
CA GLY A 278 -7.49 6.79 -2.23
C GLY A 278 -7.03 7.05 -3.66
N LEU A 279 -6.14 8.03 -3.84
CA LEU A 279 -5.61 8.39 -5.15
C LEU A 279 -4.10 8.60 -5.07
N ARG A 280 -3.35 7.85 -5.90
CA ARG A 280 -1.91 7.98 -6.04
C ARG A 280 -1.57 8.37 -7.48
N LEU A 281 -0.87 9.49 -7.64
CA LEU A 281 -0.47 10.08 -8.91
C LEU A 281 1.06 10.28 -8.99
N LYS A 282 1.81 9.35 -8.41
CA LYS A 282 3.26 9.40 -8.34
C LYS A 282 3.91 9.31 -9.74
N TYR A 283 5.04 9.97 -9.94
CA TYR A 283 5.85 9.92 -11.18
C TYR A 283 5.10 10.33 -12.47
N ASN A 284 4.15 11.24 -12.40
CA ASN A 284 3.46 11.71 -13.61
C ASN A 284 4.14 12.92 -14.28
N ALA A 285 5.26 13.37 -13.73
CA ALA A 285 6.04 14.51 -14.26
C ALA A 285 5.19 15.78 -14.50
N LEU A 286 4.14 15.98 -13.69
CA LEU A 286 3.20 17.09 -13.84
C LEU A 286 3.94 18.43 -13.75
N SER A 287 3.98 19.17 -14.85
CA SER A 287 4.44 20.55 -14.83
C SER A 287 3.48 21.44 -14.03
N CYS A 288 3.88 22.68 -13.79
CA CYS A 288 2.99 23.64 -13.13
C CYS A 288 1.67 23.82 -13.90
N GLU A 289 1.75 23.93 -15.22
CA GLU A 289 0.60 24.07 -16.11
C GLU A 289 -0.28 22.80 -16.10
N ASP A 290 0.33 21.63 -16.18
CA ASP A 290 -0.37 20.34 -16.15
C ASP A 290 -1.12 20.14 -14.85
N PHE A 291 -0.49 20.47 -13.72
CA PHE A 291 -1.13 20.37 -12.42
C PHE A 291 -2.31 21.36 -12.28
N CYS A 292 -2.15 22.60 -12.77
CA CYS A 292 -3.24 23.57 -12.77
C CYS A 292 -4.44 23.15 -13.63
N LYS A 293 -4.20 22.40 -14.73
CA LYS A 293 -5.28 21.82 -15.56
C LYS A 293 -5.95 20.62 -14.88
N LEU A 294 -5.18 19.84 -14.13
CA LEU A 294 -5.68 18.63 -13.47
C LEU A 294 -6.44 18.93 -12.16
N SER A 295 -6.05 19.98 -11.45
CA SER A 295 -6.62 20.35 -10.13
C SER A 295 -8.16 20.42 -10.13
N PRO A 296 -8.85 21.08 -11.10
CA PRO A 296 -10.31 21.12 -11.12
C PRO A 296 -10.98 19.75 -11.31
N VAL A 297 -10.29 18.78 -11.92
CA VAL A 297 -10.78 17.42 -12.05
C VAL A 297 -10.67 16.67 -10.72
N LEU A 298 -9.60 16.94 -9.96
CA LEU A 298 -9.33 16.35 -8.65
C LEU A 298 -10.31 16.86 -7.57
N GLU A 299 -10.76 18.10 -7.66
CA GLU A 299 -11.73 18.72 -6.73
C GLU A 299 -13.07 17.97 -6.66
N ARG A 300 -13.40 17.17 -7.68
CA ARG A 300 -14.61 16.33 -7.71
C ARG A 300 -14.60 15.19 -6.69
N PHE A 301 -13.43 14.82 -6.19
CA PHE A 301 -13.24 13.65 -5.33
C PHE A 301 -13.29 14.03 -3.84
N ASP A 302 -14.39 14.61 -3.40
CA ASP A 302 -14.61 15.08 -2.03
C ASP A 302 -14.55 13.98 -0.96
N ARG A 303 -14.63 12.70 -1.37
CA ARG A 303 -14.51 11.52 -0.50
C ARG A 303 -13.10 11.02 -0.29
N LEU A 304 -12.10 11.66 -0.90
CA LEU A 304 -10.71 11.24 -0.71
C LEU A 304 -10.27 11.35 0.75
N THR A 305 -9.76 10.26 1.26
CA THR A 305 -9.10 10.15 2.57
C THR A 305 -7.58 10.12 2.43
N ALA A 306 -7.08 9.71 1.26
CA ALA A 306 -5.65 9.60 0.97
C ALA A 306 -5.31 10.15 -0.41
N LEU A 307 -4.28 11.00 -0.48
CA LEU A 307 -3.77 11.59 -1.72
C LEU A 307 -2.24 11.54 -1.73
N ASP A 308 -1.67 10.92 -2.76
CA ASP A 308 -0.24 10.88 -3.02
C ASP A 308 0.06 11.62 -4.34
N LEU A 309 0.76 12.72 -4.24
CA LEU A 309 1.25 13.55 -5.36
C LEU A 309 2.79 13.53 -5.44
N SER A 310 3.43 12.55 -4.81
CA SER A 310 4.89 12.48 -4.74
C SER A 310 5.56 12.39 -6.12
N CYS A 311 6.82 12.79 -6.21
CA CYS A 311 7.63 12.73 -7.43
C CYS A 311 6.98 13.42 -8.65
N ASN A 312 6.43 14.61 -8.42
CA ASN A 312 5.93 15.51 -9.45
C ASN A 312 6.70 16.83 -9.43
N ASN A 313 6.40 17.77 -10.31
CA ASN A 313 7.10 19.04 -10.38
C ASN A 313 6.34 20.19 -9.68
N ILE A 314 5.69 19.92 -8.54
CA ILE A 314 4.98 20.95 -7.75
C ILE A 314 6.03 21.78 -7.00
N ARG A 315 6.41 22.92 -7.57
CA ARG A 315 7.49 23.78 -7.03
C ARG A 315 7.28 25.28 -7.22
N HIS A 316 6.44 25.66 -8.18
CA HIS A 316 6.17 27.07 -8.49
C HIS A 316 5.03 27.61 -7.63
N LYS A 317 4.94 28.93 -7.53
CA LYS A 317 3.88 29.59 -6.77
C LYS A 317 2.49 29.14 -7.23
N ASP A 318 2.24 29.18 -8.54
CA ASP A 318 0.92 28.89 -9.10
C ASP A 318 0.50 27.44 -8.87
N SER A 319 1.43 26.46 -8.97
CA SER A 319 1.13 25.06 -8.64
C SER A 319 0.88 24.85 -7.15
N CYS A 320 1.57 25.60 -6.27
CA CYS A 320 1.30 25.57 -4.83
C CYS A 320 -0.04 26.24 -4.49
N ASP A 321 -0.41 27.32 -5.17
CA ASP A 321 -1.73 27.98 -5.03
C ASP A 321 -2.85 27.03 -5.48
N SER A 322 -2.69 26.35 -6.62
CA SER A 322 -3.63 25.34 -7.11
C SER A 322 -3.72 24.14 -6.17
N LEU A 323 -2.60 23.70 -5.58
CA LEU A 323 -2.61 22.64 -4.59
C LEU A 323 -3.33 23.06 -3.30
N ALA A 324 -3.09 24.28 -2.80
CA ALA A 324 -3.78 24.80 -1.64
C ALA A 324 -5.30 24.90 -1.88
N HIS A 325 -5.69 25.32 -3.09
CA HIS A 325 -7.09 25.37 -3.51
C HIS A 325 -7.69 23.97 -3.54
N LEU A 326 -7.07 23.02 -4.22
CA LEU A 326 -7.52 21.61 -4.25
C LEU A 326 -7.71 21.05 -2.84
N LEU A 327 -6.72 21.20 -1.96
CA LEU A 327 -6.79 20.64 -0.60
C LEU A 327 -7.94 21.22 0.23
N SER A 328 -8.41 22.43 -0.05
CA SER A 328 -9.59 23.03 0.60
C SER A 328 -10.91 22.34 0.22
N PHE A 329 -10.96 21.64 -0.92
CA PHE A 329 -12.11 20.86 -1.39
C PHE A 329 -12.11 19.40 -0.92
N LEU A 330 -11.10 18.96 -0.17
CA LEU A 330 -10.95 17.58 0.30
C LEU A 330 -11.17 17.47 1.83
N PRO A 331 -12.41 17.60 2.31
CA PRO A 331 -12.72 17.71 3.75
C PRO A 331 -12.46 16.43 4.55
N HIS A 332 -12.27 15.29 3.87
CA HIS A 332 -12.02 13.99 4.49
C HIS A 332 -10.56 13.54 4.38
N LEU A 333 -9.69 14.37 3.80
CA LEU A 333 -8.29 14.01 3.57
C LEU A 333 -7.52 13.96 4.89
N ILE A 334 -7.07 12.77 5.27
CA ILE A 334 -6.27 12.52 6.47
C ILE A 334 -4.86 12.04 6.16
N ARG A 335 -4.59 11.65 4.91
CA ARG A 335 -3.29 11.14 4.46
C ARG A 335 -2.80 11.91 3.24
N LEU A 336 -1.62 12.53 3.33
CA LEU A 336 -1.05 13.33 2.26
C LEU A 336 0.44 13.00 2.09
N ASP A 337 0.83 12.68 0.86
CA ASP A 337 2.23 12.55 0.45
C ASP A 337 2.57 13.59 -0.63
N LEU A 338 3.50 14.47 -0.32
CA LEU A 338 4.05 15.49 -1.23
C LEU A 338 5.55 15.27 -1.50
N SER A 339 6.10 14.13 -1.15
CA SER A 339 7.53 13.82 -1.26
C SER A 339 8.07 14.09 -2.66
N ASN A 340 9.34 14.49 -2.74
CA ASN A 340 10.02 14.80 -4.00
C ASN A 340 9.33 15.93 -4.83
N ASN A 341 8.63 16.84 -4.12
CA ASN A 341 8.17 18.11 -4.66
C ASN A 341 8.88 19.25 -3.91
N ARG A 342 9.30 20.29 -4.61
CA ARG A 342 10.05 21.39 -3.97
C ARG A 342 9.10 22.45 -3.41
N VAL A 343 8.42 22.14 -2.31
CA VAL A 343 7.48 23.07 -1.63
C VAL A 343 8.16 24.05 -0.67
N LYS A 344 9.49 24.17 -0.73
CA LYS A 344 10.33 25.03 0.11
C LYS A 344 9.73 26.42 0.33
N THR A 345 9.62 26.85 1.59
CA THR A 345 9.03 28.13 2.04
C THR A 345 7.53 28.32 1.79
N ARG A 346 6.84 27.28 1.26
CA ARG A 346 5.43 27.37 0.85
C ARG A 346 4.50 26.42 1.59
N LEU A 347 5.02 25.62 2.52
CA LEU A 347 4.23 24.60 3.21
C LEU A 347 3.03 25.23 3.95
N ARG A 348 3.21 26.40 4.56
CA ARG A 348 2.11 27.16 5.17
C ARG A 348 1.02 27.50 4.14
N GLN A 349 1.41 27.99 2.96
CA GLN A 349 0.50 28.33 1.87
C GLN A 349 -0.31 27.10 1.44
N VAL A 350 0.34 25.94 1.31
CA VAL A 350 -0.28 24.70 0.85
C VAL A 350 -1.26 24.12 1.87
N LEU A 351 -0.89 24.09 3.15
CA LEU A 351 -1.66 23.33 4.16
C LEU A 351 -2.62 24.17 5.00
N SER A 352 -2.49 25.52 5.03
CA SER A 352 -3.26 26.37 5.96
C SER A 352 -4.77 26.37 5.72
N ASN A 353 -5.21 26.09 4.50
CA ASN A 353 -6.63 26.13 4.10
C ASN A 353 -7.33 24.78 4.24
N MET A 354 -6.63 23.75 4.66
CA MET A 354 -7.25 22.44 4.91
C MET A 354 -8.19 22.50 6.11
N THR A 355 -9.37 21.94 5.95
CA THR A 355 -10.37 21.82 7.04
C THR A 355 -10.19 20.55 7.86
N SER A 356 -9.61 19.50 7.26
CA SER A 356 -9.29 18.24 7.92
C SER A 356 -7.95 18.29 8.64
N THR A 357 -7.81 17.50 9.69
CA THR A 357 -6.54 17.30 10.38
C THR A 357 -5.82 16.08 9.80
N LEU A 358 -4.59 16.27 9.33
CA LEU A 358 -3.78 15.17 8.82
C LEU A 358 -3.34 14.22 9.93
N GLN A 359 -3.47 12.93 9.66
CA GLN A 359 -2.92 11.84 10.47
C GLN A 359 -1.60 11.32 9.91
N TYR A 360 -1.44 11.37 8.60
CA TYR A 360 -0.25 10.97 7.88
C TYR A 360 0.22 12.12 7.00
N LEU A 361 1.48 12.52 7.17
CA LEU A 361 2.11 13.55 6.34
C LEU A 361 3.51 13.12 5.94
N ARG A 362 3.75 13.07 4.63
CA ARG A 362 5.04 12.70 4.05
C ARG A 362 5.59 13.84 3.22
N LEU A 363 6.81 14.28 3.54
CA LEU A 363 7.49 15.43 2.95
C LEU A 363 8.96 15.11 2.63
N VAL A 364 9.25 13.89 2.18
CA VAL A 364 10.61 13.43 1.87
C VAL A 364 11.18 14.26 0.74
N ALA A 365 12.43 14.70 0.85
CA ALA A 365 13.16 15.46 -0.18
C ALA A 365 12.38 16.70 -0.71
N CYS A 366 11.63 17.37 0.16
CA CYS A 366 10.86 18.57 -0.21
C CYS A 366 11.66 19.88 -0.15
N GLY A 367 12.91 19.81 0.35
CA GLY A 367 13.78 20.96 0.55
C GLY A 367 13.25 21.93 1.61
N LEU A 368 12.64 21.41 2.67
CA LEU A 368 12.01 22.20 3.73
C LEU A 368 12.96 23.27 4.29
N ALA A 369 12.42 24.46 4.49
CA ALA A 369 13.13 25.56 5.14
C ALA A 369 12.74 25.65 6.62
N LEU A 370 13.51 26.43 7.40
CA LEU A 370 13.20 26.73 8.80
C LEU A 370 11.75 27.23 8.99
N THR A 371 11.26 28.05 8.08
CA THR A 371 9.88 28.58 8.10
C THR A 371 8.82 27.52 7.93
N ASP A 372 9.10 26.45 7.18
CA ASP A 372 8.17 25.34 6.95
C ASP A 372 8.05 24.48 8.22
N VAL A 373 9.18 24.16 8.86
CA VAL A 373 9.21 23.42 10.13
C VAL A 373 8.59 24.26 11.26
N ALA A 374 8.84 25.59 11.26
CA ALA A 374 8.21 26.52 12.20
C ALA A 374 6.68 26.53 12.03
N TYR A 375 6.18 26.53 10.80
CA TYR A 375 4.75 26.42 10.53
C TYR A 375 4.18 25.09 11.04
N LEU A 376 4.81 23.95 10.69
CA LEU A 376 4.35 22.64 11.16
C LEU A 376 4.25 22.60 12.68
N SER A 377 5.21 23.17 13.40
CA SER A 377 5.25 23.15 14.87
C SER A 377 4.09 23.88 15.57
N VAL A 378 3.30 24.66 14.83
CA VAL A 378 2.14 25.41 15.34
C VAL A 378 0.87 25.17 14.54
N SER A 379 0.90 24.32 13.52
CA SER A 379 -0.26 24.01 12.68
C SER A 379 -1.30 23.20 13.45
N HIS A 380 -2.56 23.29 13.03
CA HIS A 380 -3.64 22.46 13.62
C HIS A 380 -3.45 20.96 13.36
N HIS A 381 -2.65 20.59 12.36
CA HIS A 381 -2.36 19.18 12.04
C HIS A 381 -1.58 18.47 13.15
N ILE A 382 -0.77 19.20 13.93
CA ILE A 382 0.13 18.62 14.93
C ILE A 382 -0.59 17.74 15.96
N SER A 383 -1.82 18.10 16.32
CA SER A 383 -2.63 17.37 17.29
C SER A 383 -3.22 16.05 16.76
N GLY A 384 -3.16 15.83 15.47
CA GLY A 384 -3.71 14.64 14.81
C GLY A 384 -2.66 13.74 14.17
N LEU A 385 -1.41 14.22 14.03
CA LEU A 385 -0.35 13.47 13.34
C LEU A 385 -0.03 12.16 14.08
N GLN A 386 -0.15 11.06 13.34
CA GLN A 386 0.19 9.71 13.77
C GLN A 386 1.46 9.21 13.05
N GLU A 387 1.63 9.60 11.80
CA GLU A 387 2.79 9.26 10.98
C GLU A 387 3.36 10.52 10.34
N LEU A 388 4.65 10.78 10.56
CA LEU A 388 5.36 11.93 10.02
C LEU A 388 6.70 11.50 9.43
N ASP A 389 6.90 11.79 8.14
CA ASP A 389 8.15 11.54 7.43
C ASP A 389 8.71 12.86 6.89
N LEU A 390 9.86 13.24 7.41
CA LEU A 390 10.62 14.44 7.06
C LEU A 390 11.98 14.12 6.43
N SER A 391 12.21 12.86 6.06
CA SER A 391 13.50 12.36 5.55
C SER A 391 14.03 13.17 4.36
N GLU A 392 15.34 13.13 4.15
CA GLU A 392 16.05 13.82 3.06
C GLU A 392 15.85 15.36 3.02
N ASN A 393 15.61 15.96 4.19
CA ASN A 393 15.54 17.42 4.33
C ASN A 393 16.64 17.91 5.29
N ASN A 394 17.25 19.06 5.00
CA ASN A 394 18.22 19.65 5.94
C ASN A 394 17.47 20.30 7.12
N LEU A 395 17.26 19.55 8.20
CA LEU A 395 16.56 20.02 9.40
C LEU A 395 17.48 20.66 10.45
N GLN A 396 18.81 20.58 10.29
CA GLN A 396 19.79 21.14 11.23
C GLN A 396 19.51 22.63 11.57
N PRO A 397 19.18 23.53 10.60
CA PRO A 397 18.88 24.92 10.93
C PRO A 397 17.57 25.12 11.73
N ALA A 398 16.70 24.11 11.75
CA ALA A 398 15.37 24.18 12.34
C ALA A 398 15.25 23.43 13.68
N ALA A 399 16.35 23.11 14.34
CA ALA A 399 16.43 22.29 15.56
C ALA A 399 15.40 22.68 16.65
N ALA A 400 15.29 23.97 16.97
CA ALA A 400 14.35 24.46 17.97
C ALA A 400 12.88 24.27 17.56
N ASN A 401 12.57 24.44 16.26
CA ASN A 401 11.23 24.21 15.73
C ASN A 401 10.91 22.72 15.65
N LEU A 402 11.88 21.88 15.32
CA LEU A 402 11.75 20.43 15.35
C LEU A 402 11.45 19.93 16.78
N SER A 403 12.18 20.42 17.78
CA SER A 403 11.93 20.12 19.19
C SER A 403 10.49 20.50 19.60
N LYS A 404 10.01 21.69 19.17
CA LYS A 404 8.64 22.15 19.41
C LYS A 404 7.60 21.29 18.69
N LEU A 405 7.88 20.88 17.45
CA LEU A 405 7.03 19.99 16.66
C LEU A 405 6.83 18.64 17.37
N LEU A 406 7.92 17.98 17.77
CA LEU A 406 7.87 16.71 18.47
C LEU A 406 7.13 16.81 19.81
N LYS A 407 7.34 17.88 20.55
CA LYS A 407 6.58 18.14 21.78
C LYS A 407 5.07 18.24 21.54
N GLY A 408 4.67 18.83 20.40
CA GLY A 408 3.26 19.01 20.03
C GLY A 408 2.55 17.70 19.67
N CYS A 409 3.24 16.76 19.02
CA CYS A 409 2.68 15.48 18.59
C CYS A 409 3.01 14.29 19.52
N LYS A 410 3.58 14.51 20.70
CA LYS A 410 4.08 13.46 21.61
C LYS A 410 3.07 12.39 21.99
N SER A 411 1.78 12.73 22.03
CA SER A 411 0.70 11.83 22.45
C SER A 411 -0.05 11.17 21.29
N THR A 412 0.31 11.48 20.06
CA THR A 412 -0.40 10.99 18.86
C THR A 412 0.52 10.30 17.86
N LEU A 413 1.81 10.65 17.85
CA LEU A 413 2.74 10.14 16.85
C LEU A 413 3.13 8.68 17.13
N HIS A 414 2.94 7.81 16.13
CA HIS A 414 3.30 6.40 16.15
C HIS A 414 4.54 6.12 15.31
N THR A 415 4.71 6.87 14.22
CA THR A 415 5.83 6.70 13.28
C THR A 415 6.50 8.03 13.01
N LEU A 416 7.82 8.07 13.20
CA LEU A 416 8.67 9.22 12.91
C LEU A 416 9.84 8.80 12.01
N GLU A 417 9.92 9.40 10.83
CA GLU A 417 11.04 9.20 9.90
C GLU A 417 11.78 10.51 9.69
N MET A 418 13.08 10.48 9.94
CA MET A 418 14.03 11.60 9.77
C MET A 418 15.37 11.07 9.23
N GLU A 419 15.31 10.20 8.23
CA GLU A 419 16.48 9.66 7.53
C GLU A 419 17.14 10.77 6.71
N ASP A 420 18.46 10.82 6.68
CA ASP A 420 19.27 11.82 5.95
C ASP A 420 18.83 13.28 6.16
N CYS A 421 18.48 13.64 7.40
CA CYS A 421 18.03 15.00 7.74
C CYS A 421 19.19 15.95 8.09
N LYS A 422 20.45 15.55 7.89
CA LYS A 422 21.67 16.29 8.21
C LYS A 422 21.76 16.70 9.69
N LEU A 423 21.08 15.94 10.56
CA LEU A 423 21.09 16.16 11.99
C LEU A 423 22.48 15.92 12.57
N ARG A 424 22.89 16.78 13.53
CA ARG A 424 24.14 16.71 14.26
C ARG A 424 23.89 16.49 15.75
N ASP A 425 24.98 16.27 16.46
CA ASP A 425 24.97 15.96 17.89
C ASP A 425 24.21 17.01 18.71
N ASP A 426 24.50 18.29 18.50
CA ASP A 426 23.84 19.44 19.18
C ASP A 426 22.31 19.47 18.99
N THR A 427 21.85 19.15 17.78
CA THR A 427 20.42 19.08 17.49
C THR A 427 19.78 17.89 18.18
N MET A 428 20.41 16.73 18.15
CA MET A 428 19.87 15.52 18.74
C MET A 428 19.85 15.59 20.27
N GLU A 429 20.81 16.22 20.92
CA GLU A 429 20.80 16.51 22.35
C GLU A 429 19.59 17.38 22.73
N MET A 430 19.25 18.39 21.91
CA MET A 430 18.08 19.24 22.12
C MET A 430 16.75 18.48 21.94
N VAL A 431 16.68 17.54 21.02
CA VAL A 431 15.46 16.81 20.61
C VAL A 431 15.20 15.60 21.51
N ALA A 432 16.22 14.94 22.00
CA ALA A 432 16.12 13.67 22.73
C ALA A 432 15.22 13.74 23.99
N GLY A 433 15.23 14.87 24.68
CA GLY A 433 14.33 15.06 25.85
C GLY A 433 12.84 15.01 25.48
N ASN A 434 12.48 15.43 24.26
CA ASN A 434 11.10 15.29 23.77
C ASN A 434 10.80 13.86 23.29
N LEU A 435 11.78 13.19 22.68
CA LEU A 435 11.65 11.78 22.29
C LEU A 435 11.30 10.90 23.48
N ALA A 436 11.99 11.07 24.61
CA ALA A 436 11.73 10.32 25.83
C ALA A 436 10.29 10.44 26.38
N SER A 437 9.53 11.44 25.92
CA SER A 437 8.13 11.68 26.32
C SER A 437 7.08 11.18 25.31
N MET A 438 7.50 10.51 24.22
CA MET A 438 6.62 10.08 23.13
C MET A 438 6.07 8.67 23.39
N GLU A 439 5.13 8.55 24.31
CA GLU A 439 4.62 7.25 24.79
C GLU A 439 3.95 6.39 23.71
N THR A 440 3.43 7.02 22.65
CA THR A 440 2.74 6.33 21.55
C THR A 440 3.66 5.92 20.41
N LEU A 441 4.93 6.33 20.44
CA LEU A 441 5.87 6.07 19.35
C LEU A 441 6.20 4.58 19.23
N MET A 442 5.92 4.01 18.05
CA MET A 442 6.11 2.59 17.74
C MET A 442 7.30 2.37 16.81
N TYR A 443 7.55 3.31 15.91
CA TYR A 443 8.64 3.25 14.94
C TYR A 443 9.36 4.58 14.82
N MET A 444 10.69 4.52 14.78
CA MET A 444 11.54 5.68 14.53
C MET A 444 12.68 5.32 13.59
N ASN A 445 12.95 6.20 12.62
CA ASN A 445 14.08 6.11 11.71
C ASN A 445 14.94 7.36 11.79
N LEU A 446 16.21 7.20 12.15
CA LEU A 446 17.26 8.24 12.19
C LEU A 446 18.46 7.89 11.33
N SER A 447 18.32 6.94 10.39
CA SER A 447 19.43 6.52 9.53
C SER A 447 20.03 7.72 8.77
N ASP A 448 21.27 7.58 8.36
CA ASP A 448 22.03 8.51 7.52
C ASP A 448 22.17 9.95 8.08
N ASN A 449 22.11 10.06 9.41
CA ASN A 449 22.47 11.28 10.12
C ASN A 449 23.88 11.17 10.71
N SER A 450 24.65 12.27 10.67
CA SER A 450 26.05 12.31 11.11
C SER A 450 26.18 12.44 12.63
N LEU A 451 25.80 11.39 13.37
CA LEU A 451 25.81 11.37 14.84
C LEU A 451 27.04 10.65 15.39
N SER A 452 27.57 11.15 16.52
CA SER A 452 28.64 10.47 17.28
C SER A 452 28.09 9.28 18.08
N LEU A 453 28.97 8.39 18.51
CA LEU A 453 28.58 7.24 19.31
C LEU A 453 27.91 7.64 20.62
N SER A 454 28.42 8.66 21.30
CA SER A 454 27.86 9.16 22.56
C SER A 454 26.42 9.66 22.40
N VAL A 455 26.12 10.33 21.29
CA VAL A 455 24.75 10.81 21.00
C VAL A 455 23.85 9.65 20.59
N HIS A 456 24.37 8.65 19.87
CA HIS A 456 23.64 7.42 19.58
C HIS A 456 23.20 6.72 20.87
N GLU A 457 24.12 6.55 21.82
CA GLU A 457 23.82 5.94 23.13
C GLU A 457 22.74 6.73 23.88
N PHE A 458 22.89 8.06 23.95
CA PHE A 458 21.94 8.96 24.62
C PHE A 458 20.53 8.92 24.02
N VAL A 459 20.43 9.02 22.68
CA VAL A 459 19.13 8.95 21.97
C VAL A 459 18.53 7.56 22.10
N MET A 460 19.35 6.53 22.05
CA MET A 460 18.92 5.15 22.20
C MET A 460 18.34 4.87 23.58
N GLU A 461 18.97 5.37 24.66
CA GLU A 461 18.41 5.27 26.01
C GLU A 461 17.01 5.88 26.07
N ALA A 462 16.83 7.07 25.49
CA ALA A 462 15.53 7.75 25.43
C ALA A 462 14.47 6.95 24.66
N VAL A 463 14.82 6.42 23.49
CA VAL A 463 13.87 5.74 22.59
C VAL A 463 13.57 4.32 23.04
N VAL A 464 14.58 3.56 23.44
CA VAL A 464 14.41 2.15 23.91
C VAL A 464 13.58 2.08 25.20
N GLY A 465 13.59 3.14 26.01
CA GLY A 465 12.76 3.25 27.22
C GLY A 465 11.27 3.47 26.95
N LEU A 466 10.86 3.82 25.71
CA LEU A 466 9.46 4.09 25.38
C LEU A 466 8.60 2.82 25.45
N PRO A 467 7.38 2.90 26.03
CA PRO A 467 6.55 1.72 26.27
C PRO A 467 6.04 1.07 24.98
N SER A 468 5.82 1.87 23.94
CA SER A 468 5.21 1.41 22.69
C SER A 468 6.21 1.11 21.58
N ILE A 469 7.50 1.42 21.72
CA ILE A 469 8.49 1.28 20.66
C ILE A 469 8.67 -0.19 20.23
N GLN A 470 8.57 -0.44 18.95
CA GLN A 470 8.68 -1.76 18.35
C GLN A 470 9.87 -1.86 17.40
N ALA A 471 10.20 -0.77 16.70
CA ALA A 471 11.33 -0.74 15.80
C ALA A 471 12.02 0.63 15.83
N TYR A 472 13.35 0.59 15.84
CA TYR A 472 14.21 1.77 15.78
C TYR A 472 15.31 1.55 14.76
N ARG A 473 15.39 2.40 13.75
CA ARG A 473 16.36 2.34 12.67
C ARG A 473 17.37 3.47 12.81
N LEU A 474 18.66 3.15 12.68
CA LEU A 474 19.74 4.12 12.71
C LEU A 474 20.95 3.60 11.93
N SER A 475 21.80 4.50 11.44
CA SER A 475 23.08 4.15 10.83
C SER A 475 24.19 4.00 11.88
N PHE A 476 25.32 3.47 11.46
CA PHE A 476 26.53 3.48 12.30
C PHE A 476 26.97 4.91 12.61
N SER A 477 27.54 5.09 13.80
CA SER A 477 28.12 6.37 14.19
C SER A 477 29.16 6.87 13.17
N LYS A 478 29.20 8.20 12.96
CA LYS A 478 30.24 8.85 12.15
C LYS A 478 31.67 8.46 12.59
N ASP A 479 31.84 8.11 13.85
CA ASP A 479 33.15 7.70 14.41
C ASP A 479 33.69 6.39 13.80
N CYS A 480 32.83 5.61 13.10
CA CYS A 480 33.20 4.41 12.39
C CYS A 480 33.81 4.66 11.00
N TYR A 481 33.67 5.87 10.43
CA TYR A 481 33.90 6.18 9.02
C TYR A 481 34.93 7.31 8.83
N SER A 482 36.03 7.35 9.56
CA SER A 482 37.10 8.31 9.26
C SER A 482 37.97 7.81 8.09
N ALA A 483 38.24 8.68 7.12
CA ALA A 483 39.07 8.35 5.96
C ALA A 483 40.50 7.84 6.31
N ASP A 484 40.99 8.16 7.50
CA ASP A 484 42.29 7.77 7.98
C ASP A 484 42.32 6.38 8.66
N ILE A 485 41.18 5.68 8.71
CA ILE A 485 41.04 4.42 9.43
C ILE A 485 41.08 3.25 8.44
N PRO A 486 42.01 2.28 8.60
CA PRO A 486 42.04 1.07 7.79
C PRO A 486 40.75 0.26 7.91
N ASP A 487 40.34 -0.41 6.83
CA ASP A 487 39.07 -1.16 6.73
C ASP A 487 38.85 -2.13 7.89
N TYR A 488 39.87 -2.85 8.32
CA TYR A 488 39.74 -3.79 9.45
C TYR A 488 39.43 -3.09 10.77
N GLN A 489 39.90 -1.85 10.98
CA GLN A 489 39.53 -1.06 12.17
C GLN A 489 38.13 -0.49 12.07
N GLN A 490 37.64 -0.19 10.87
CA GLN A 490 36.25 0.21 10.65
C GLN A 490 35.31 -0.93 11.06
N VAL A 491 35.61 -2.17 10.67
CA VAL A 491 34.82 -3.35 11.08
C VAL A 491 34.82 -3.48 12.60
N MET A 492 36.00 -3.41 13.25
CA MET A 492 36.06 -3.49 14.73
C MET A 492 35.30 -2.38 15.43
N ARG A 493 35.28 -1.15 14.88
CA ARG A 493 34.51 -0.04 15.42
C ARG A 493 33.02 -0.25 15.25
N LYS A 494 32.59 -0.79 14.10
CA LYS A 494 31.18 -1.16 13.86
C LYS A 494 30.70 -2.22 14.85
N ASP A 495 31.50 -3.28 15.07
CA ASP A 495 31.21 -4.32 16.05
C ASP A 495 31.15 -3.75 17.47
N PHE A 496 32.06 -2.82 17.81
CA PHE A 496 31.99 -2.11 19.08
C PHE A 496 30.71 -1.28 19.24
N CYS A 497 30.30 -0.50 18.21
CA CYS A 497 29.06 0.25 18.22
C CYS A 497 27.84 -0.66 18.45
N VAL A 498 27.77 -1.78 17.71
CA VAL A 498 26.71 -2.78 17.87
C VAL A 498 26.69 -3.32 19.32
N GLY A 499 27.87 -3.65 19.85
CA GLY A 499 28.02 -4.12 21.23
C GLY A 499 27.52 -3.11 22.26
N GLN A 500 27.82 -1.82 22.09
CA GLN A 500 27.32 -0.74 22.97
C GLN A 500 25.80 -0.58 22.86
N MET A 501 25.24 -0.63 21.66
CA MET A 501 23.79 -0.56 21.45
C MET A 501 23.06 -1.71 22.14
N TYR A 502 23.55 -2.94 22.03
CA TYR A 502 23.01 -4.08 22.78
C TYR A 502 23.13 -3.90 24.29
N ARG A 503 24.21 -3.29 24.76
CA ARG A 503 24.40 -2.99 26.18
C ARG A 503 23.34 -1.99 26.68
N VAL A 504 23.12 -0.90 25.95
CA VAL A 504 22.09 0.10 26.28
C VAL A 504 20.70 -0.56 26.33
N MET A 505 20.34 -1.34 25.31
CA MET A 505 19.06 -2.06 25.27
C MET A 505 18.88 -2.98 26.49
N ARG A 506 19.91 -3.76 26.81
CA ARG A 506 19.87 -4.69 27.93
C ARG A 506 19.72 -3.96 29.27
N ASN A 507 20.41 -2.83 29.43
CA ASN A 507 20.34 -2.03 30.65
C ASN A 507 18.96 -1.41 30.85
N VAL A 508 18.32 -0.93 29.77
CA VAL A 508 17.03 -0.23 29.83
C VAL A 508 15.86 -1.21 29.93
N ARG A 509 15.88 -2.29 29.17
CA ARG A 509 14.73 -3.22 29.05
C ARG A 509 14.89 -4.56 29.74
N GLY A 510 16.11 -4.95 30.11
CA GLY A 510 16.42 -6.28 30.60
C GLY A 510 16.47 -7.35 29.51
N GLU A 511 17.02 -8.52 29.83
CA GLU A 511 17.25 -9.61 28.86
C GLU A 511 15.96 -10.22 28.30
N ALA A 512 14.88 -10.25 29.05
CA ALA A 512 13.62 -10.91 28.68
C ALA A 512 12.83 -10.16 27.58
N THR A 513 13.11 -8.89 27.32
CA THR A 513 12.37 -8.04 26.39
C THR A 513 13.12 -7.74 25.08
N LEU A 514 14.39 -8.12 24.97
CA LEU A 514 15.24 -7.92 23.80
C LEU A 514 14.67 -8.46 22.47
N PRO A 515 13.91 -9.57 22.41
CA PRO A 515 13.39 -10.10 21.16
C PRO A 515 12.38 -9.21 20.44
N HIS A 516 11.88 -8.15 21.08
CA HIS A 516 10.83 -7.29 20.55
C HIS A 516 11.35 -6.01 19.85
N LEU A 517 12.63 -5.72 19.98
CA LEU A 517 13.29 -4.62 19.26
C LEU A 517 14.01 -5.17 18.04
N ILE A 518 13.48 -4.88 16.86
CA ILE A 518 14.15 -5.23 15.61
C ILE A 518 15.09 -4.07 15.23
N PHE A 519 16.38 -4.31 15.34
CA PHE A 519 17.37 -3.52 14.63
C PHE A 519 17.33 -3.91 13.16
N VAL A 520 16.86 -3.01 12.32
CA VAL A 520 17.07 -3.15 10.89
C VAL A 520 18.52 -2.75 10.64
N GLU A 521 19.35 -3.73 10.33
CA GLU A 521 20.73 -3.55 10.01
C GLU A 521 20.84 -2.68 8.75
N LEU A 522 21.61 -1.73 8.85
CA LEU A 522 22.36 -0.81 8.07
C LEU A 522 22.73 -1.30 6.68
N GLU A 523 22.08 -0.74 5.70
CA GLU A 523 22.63 -0.73 4.37
C GLU A 523 23.92 0.12 4.37
N ARG A 524 24.97 -0.41 3.75
CA ARG A 524 26.19 0.30 3.43
C ARG A 524 25.84 1.64 2.82
N LEU A 525 26.41 2.71 3.34
CA LEU A 525 26.58 3.94 2.59
C LEU A 525 27.45 3.64 1.36
N ASP A 526 26.84 3.27 0.25
CA ASP A 526 27.48 3.29 -1.06
C ASP A 526 27.46 4.74 -1.60
N TYR A 527 28.09 5.66 -0.85
CA TYR A 527 28.50 6.95 -1.36
C TYR A 527 30.00 7.02 -1.30
N VAL A 528 30.60 6.53 -2.35
CA VAL A 528 31.92 6.97 -2.79
C VAL A 528 31.67 8.04 -3.84
N GLU A 529 32.15 9.26 -3.52
CA GLU A 529 32.26 10.51 -4.32
C GLU A 529 31.00 11.35 -4.52
#